data_b2172d3f4711a4a838b4951e52d82a12
#
_entry.id   b2172d3f4711a4a838b4951e52d82a12
#
_cell.length_a   1.000
_cell.length_b   1.000
_cell.length_c   1.000
_cell.angle_alpha   90.00
_cell.angle_beta   90.00
_cell.angle_gamma   90.00
#
_symmetry.space_group_name_H-M   'P 1'
#
loop_
_entity.id
_entity.type
_entity.pdbx_description
1 polymer ?
#
loop_
_entity_poly.entity_id
_entity_poly.type
_entity_poly.pdbx_seq_one_letter_code
_entity_poly.pdbx_strand_id
1 'polypeptide(L)'
;MDEIVYYDGLGRPFQTVFKGITPSNQNLVSLQEFDEMGRESKSWLPVVSTSDYVAAGDFISNAPGSYNNDSRPYYQSVYEFSPLNRMVQQYGPGVAWHSGHSVTTEYLVNTTISPLNCINYSVNSSGSLVNNGNYASSRLYVTKTIDEDDNIGYVFIDKLERAVLTRQMKDNVPHDTYYVYDDYGNLSFVLQPMYQDNKNLSLYAFQYKYDERNRCVEKKQPGAETVKYVYDMTDKLVFSQDGNQRALGQWAFYLYDKFLRLTVAGVCNNANTASASSSTVTCTYVTSNGGLGNSGYFSSFVLTTPIIHQVNYYDNYDFRSLTGFTNVSYFPAALVDAKGRQTGSIITVLGSGTKLYSANSVSYTHLRAH
;
A
#
# COMPACT_ATOMS: atom_id res chain seq x y z
N MET A 1 -16.31 22.44 2.83
CA MET A 1 -15.15 23.37 2.75
C MET A 1 -15.22 23.95 1.35
N ASP A 2 -15.37 25.24 1.22
CA ASP A 2 -15.48 25.88 -0.10
C ASP A 2 -14.07 26.24 -0.58
N GLU A 3 -13.74 25.79 -1.78
CA GLU A 3 -12.44 26.02 -2.43
C GLU A 3 -12.64 26.78 -3.75
N ILE A 4 -11.82 27.78 -3.99
CA ILE A 4 -11.76 28.50 -5.26
C ILE A 4 -10.37 28.32 -5.84
N VAL A 5 -10.28 27.87 -7.10
CA VAL A 5 -9.03 27.72 -7.83
C VAL A 5 -9.02 28.68 -9.01
N TYR A 6 -8.00 29.53 -9.07
CA TYR A 6 -7.78 30.44 -10.19
C TYR A 6 -6.74 29.88 -11.14
N TYR A 7 -7.02 30.01 -12.43
CA TYR A 7 -6.19 29.51 -13.52
C TYR A 7 -5.58 30.66 -14.31
N ASP A 8 -4.36 30.48 -14.78
CA ASP A 8 -3.71 31.43 -15.69
C ASP A 8 -4.26 31.31 -17.13
N GLY A 9 -3.74 32.14 -18.04
CA GLY A 9 -4.16 32.13 -19.44
C GLY A 9 -3.83 30.86 -20.23
N LEU A 10 -3.06 29.91 -19.63
CA LEU A 10 -2.72 28.60 -20.18
C LEU A 10 -3.49 27.47 -19.50
N GLY A 11 -4.41 27.79 -18.58
CA GLY A 11 -5.23 26.82 -17.86
C GLY A 11 -4.48 26.11 -16.72
N ARG A 12 -3.39 26.67 -16.19
CA ARG A 12 -2.66 26.12 -15.05
C ARG A 12 -3.16 26.77 -13.76
N PRO A 13 -3.40 26.00 -12.68
CA PRO A 13 -3.83 26.53 -11.40
C PRO A 13 -2.68 27.35 -10.78
N PHE A 14 -2.88 28.64 -10.56
CA PHE A 14 -1.84 29.50 -9.98
C PHE A 14 -2.20 30.04 -8.60
N GLN A 15 -3.47 30.08 -8.23
CA GLN A 15 -3.88 30.52 -6.90
C GLN A 15 -5.03 29.63 -6.39
N THR A 16 -4.91 29.16 -5.14
CA THR A 16 -5.96 28.40 -4.47
C THR A 16 -6.39 29.15 -3.20
N VAL A 17 -7.70 29.26 -2.99
CA VAL A 17 -8.30 29.93 -1.84
C VAL A 17 -9.23 28.99 -1.11
N PHE A 18 -8.94 28.67 0.14
CA PHE A 18 -9.83 27.96 1.05
C PHE A 18 -10.63 28.97 1.86
N LYS A 19 -11.97 28.97 1.67
CA LYS A 19 -12.83 29.99 2.26
C LYS A 19 -13.17 29.71 3.73
N GLY A 20 -13.00 30.74 4.56
CA GLY A 20 -13.47 30.73 5.94
C GLY A 20 -12.81 29.65 6.83
N ILE A 21 -11.61 29.17 6.46
CA ILE A 21 -10.99 28.02 7.14
C ILE A 21 -10.25 28.41 8.43
N THR A 22 -9.92 29.69 8.61
CA THR A 22 -9.23 30.14 9.83
C THR A 22 -10.19 30.27 11.01
N PRO A 23 -9.71 30.23 12.27
CA PRO A 23 -10.58 30.43 13.45
C PRO A 23 -11.34 31.75 13.44
N SER A 24 -10.84 32.78 12.75
CA SER A 24 -11.47 34.09 12.54
C SER A 24 -12.34 34.16 11.27
N ASN A 25 -12.67 33.01 10.69
CA ASN A 25 -13.48 32.89 9.45
C ASN A 25 -12.91 33.67 8.25
N GLN A 26 -11.58 33.74 8.17
CA GLN A 26 -10.87 34.32 7.05
C GLN A 26 -10.41 33.23 6.06
N ASN A 27 -10.09 33.62 4.85
CA ASN A 27 -9.62 32.75 3.80
C ASN A 27 -8.12 32.43 3.97
N LEU A 28 -7.72 31.27 3.46
CA LEU A 28 -6.33 30.88 3.35
C LEU A 28 -5.97 30.81 1.85
N VAL A 29 -5.04 31.63 1.41
CA VAL A 29 -4.64 31.78 0.00
C VAL A 29 -3.24 31.23 -0.19
N SER A 30 -3.04 30.39 -1.20
CA SER A 30 -1.71 29.91 -1.66
C SER A 30 -1.47 30.33 -3.11
N LEU A 31 -0.21 30.49 -3.48
CA LEU A 31 0.21 30.90 -4.81
C LEU A 31 1.25 29.93 -5.39
N GLN A 32 1.11 29.58 -6.67
CA GLN A 32 2.04 28.80 -7.46
C GLN A 32 2.65 29.67 -8.56
N GLU A 33 3.98 29.78 -8.60
CA GLU A 33 4.69 30.39 -9.71
C GLU A 33 5.23 29.32 -10.67
N PHE A 34 5.28 29.69 -11.95
CA PHE A 34 5.84 28.84 -13.01
C PHE A 34 7.07 29.52 -13.63
N ASP A 35 8.02 28.71 -14.10
CA ASP A 35 9.17 29.21 -14.86
C ASP A 35 8.80 29.52 -16.32
N GLU A 36 9.78 30.02 -17.08
CA GLU A 36 9.60 30.36 -18.49
C GLU A 36 9.19 29.16 -19.38
N MET A 37 9.49 27.96 -18.95
CA MET A 37 9.11 26.70 -19.62
C MET A 37 7.75 26.17 -19.15
N GLY A 38 7.09 26.84 -18.20
CA GLY A 38 5.79 26.48 -17.68
C GLY A 38 5.83 25.41 -16.58
N ARG A 39 6.98 25.15 -15.96
CA ARG A 39 7.15 24.19 -14.86
C ARG A 39 6.95 24.90 -13.51
N GLU A 40 6.44 24.20 -12.52
CA GLU A 40 6.21 24.72 -11.17
C GLU A 40 7.55 25.07 -10.50
N SER A 41 7.82 26.36 -10.36
CA SER A 41 9.11 26.86 -9.86
C SER A 41 9.07 27.22 -8.39
N LYS A 42 8.01 27.90 -7.92
CA LYS A 42 7.84 28.24 -6.50
C LYS A 42 6.41 28.00 -6.04
N SER A 43 6.27 27.30 -4.94
CA SER A 43 5.01 27.05 -4.24
C SER A 43 5.02 27.83 -2.92
N TRP A 44 4.27 28.91 -2.87
CA TRP A 44 4.23 29.79 -1.70
C TRP A 44 3.42 29.20 -0.56
N LEU A 45 3.89 29.39 0.66
CA LEU A 45 3.16 29.03 1.85
C LEU A 45 1.86 29.84 1.94
N PRO A 46 0.79 29.26 2.52
CA PRO A 46 -0.52 29.89 2.56
C PRO A 46 -0.54 31.16 3.43
N VAL A 47 -1.21 32.22 2.96
CA VAL A 47 -1.36 33.49 3.68
C VAL A 47 -2.84 33.74 3.98
N VAL A 48 -3.13 34.28 5.17
CA VAL A 48 -4.49 34.66 5.56
C VAL A 48 -4.93 35.90 4.81
N SER A 49 -6.14 35.87 4.23
CA SER A 49 -6.74 37.01 3.50
C SER A 49 -8.23 37.11 3.77
N THR A 50 -8.78 38.30 3.68
CA THR A 50 -10.23 38.56 3.70
C THR A 50 -10.84 38.52 2.29
N SER A 51 -10.00 38.51 1.24
CA SER A 51 -10.43 38.52 -0.15
C SER A 51 -10.47 37.11 -0.73
N ASP A 52 -11.39 36.88 -1.68
CA ASP A 52 -11.48 35.62 -2.45
C ASP A 52 -10.40 35.54 -3.57
N TYR A 53 -9.78 36.66 -3.89
CA TYR A 53 -8.65 36.76 -4.85
C TYR A 53 -7.63 37.77 -4.35
N VAL A 54 -6.35 37.46 -4.51
CA VAL A 54 -5.23 38.35 -4.21
C VAL A 54 -4.35 38.43 -5.46
N ALA A 55 -4.08 39.64 -5.97
CA ALA A 55 -3.18 39.78 -7.10
C ALA A 55 -1.80 39.17 -6.76
N ALA A 56 -1.19 38.46 -7.70
CA ALA A 56 0.06 37.73 -7.45
C ALA A 56 1.18 38.64 -6.90
N GLY A 57 1.32 39.87 -7.45
CA GLY A 57 2.30 40.85 -6.96
C GLY A 57 2.06 41.28 -5.51
N ASP A 58 0.80 41.47 -5.11
CA ASP A 58 0.42 41.85 -3.76
C ASP A 58 0.62 40.66 -2.80
N PHE A 59 0.30 39.43 -3.24
CA PHE A 59 0.55 38.24 -2.49
C PHE A 59 2.04 38.09 -2.17
N ILE A 60 2.90 38.15 -3.19
CA ILE A 60 4.35 37.99 -3.08
C ILE A 60 4.94 39.07 -2.14
N SER A 61 4.46 40.28 -2.25
CA SER A 61 4.96 41.41 -1.41
C SER A 61 4.55 41.28 0.06
N ASN A 62 3.40 40.71 0.33
CA ASN A 62 2.84 40.62 1.69
C ASN A 62 3.16 39.28 2.39
N ALA A 63 3.44 38.22 1.65
CA ALA A 63 3.70 36.89 2.20
C ALA A 63 4.83 36.88 3.27
N PRO A 64 5.97 37.57 3.09
CA PRO A 64 7.00 37.62 4.12
C PRO A 64 6.51 38.09 5.48
N GLY A 65 5.59 39.06 5.51
CA GLY A 65 5.01 39.58 6.77
C GLY A 65 4.25 38.54 7.59
N SER A 66 3.67 37.53 6.95
CA SER A 66 2.99 36.40 7.61
C SER A 66 3.96 35.39 8.21
N TYR A 67 5.24 35.44 7.86
CA TYR A 67 6.28 34.49 8.23
C TYR A 67 7.51 35.19 8.84
N ASN A 68 7.30 36.04 9.83
CA ASN A 68 8.35 36.79 10.55
C ASN A 68 9.31 37.59 9.63
N ASN A 69 8.80 38.10 8.52
CA ASN A 69 9.55 38.80 7.48
C ASN A 69 10.62 37.94 6.78
N ASP A 70 10.47 36.60 6.81
CA ASP A 70 11.29 35.72 5.98
C ASP A 70 11.02 36.02 4.50
N SER A 71 12.08 36.34 3.74
CA SER A 71 11.94 36.70 2.31
C SER A 71 11.67 35.52 1.39
N ARG A 72 11.66 34.29 1.89
CA ARG A 72 11.50 33.05 1.14
C ARG A 72 10.45 32.10 1.74
N PRO A 73 9.21 32.52 2.03
CA PRO A 73 8.17 31.65 2.55
C PRO A 73 7.57 30.80 1.42
N TYR A 74 8.42 30.06 0.69
CA TYR A 74 8.03 29.19 -0.43
C TYR A 74 9.00 28.04 -0.63
N TYR A 75 8.48 26.93 -1.15
CA TYR A 75 9.29 25.86 -1.73
C TYR A 75 9.78 26.28 -3.11
N GLN A 76 11.00 25.92 -3.47
CA GLN A 76 11.55 26.21 -4.80
C GLN A 76 12.07 24.94 -5.45
N SER A 77 11.62 24.68 -6.69
CA SER A 77 12.13 23.61 -7.55
C SER A 77 13.03 24.17 -8.64
N VAL A 78 14.17 23.54 -8.87
CA VAL A 78 15.11 23.86 -9.94
C VAL A 78 15.20 22.68 -10.89
N TYR A 79 15.10 22.94 -12.17
CA TYR A 79 15.09 21.93 -13.21
C TYR A 79 16.35 22.02 -14.08
N GLU A 80 16.74 20.89 -14.66
CA GLU A 80 17.80 20.88 -15.67
C GLU A 80 17.37 21.59 -16.96
N PHE A 81 18.35 22.00 -17.75
CA PHE A 81 18.12 22.69 -19.05
C PHE A 81 17.88 21.70 -20.21
N SER A 82 17.50 20.46 -19.93
CA SER A 82 17.21 19.47 -20.96
C SER A 82 15.71 19.34 -21.23
N PRO A 83 15.30 18.81 -22.40
CA PRO A 83 13.89 18.53 -22.70
C PRO A 83 13.24 17.51 -21.77
N LEU A 84 14.02 16.77 -20.97
CA LEU A 84 13.51 15.78 -20.01
C LEU A 84 12.84 16.43 -18.80
N ASN A 85 13.03 17.74 -18.59
CA ASN A 85 12.39 18.50 -17.50
C ASN A 85 12.55 17.89 -16.11
N ARG A 86 13.70 17.25 -15.83
CA ARG A 86 13.96 16.60 -14.56
C ARG A 86 14.32 17.63 -13.49
N MET A 87 13.74 17.48 -12.31
CA MET A 87 14.09 18.30 -11.15
C MET A 87 15.47 17.87 -10.62
N VAL A 88 16.37 18.83 -10.48
CA VAL A 88 17.76 18.60 -10.03
C VAL A 88 18.00 19.17 -8.63
N GLN A 89 17.16 20.12 -8.17
CA GLN A 89 17.29 20.65 -6.83
C GLN A 89 15.94 21.13 -6.31
N GLN A 90 15.69 20.94 -5.03
CA GLN A 90 14.50 21.43 -4.33
C GLN A 90 14.91 22.05 -2.99
N TYR A 91 14.34 23.22 -2.71
CA TYR A 91 14.55 23.93 -1.45
C TYR A 91 13.26 23.96 -0.64
N GLY A 92 13.36 23.75 0.65
CA GLY A 92 12.30 24.01 1.62
C GLY A 92 12.04 25.50 1.80
N PRO A 93 10.92 25.90 2.43
CA PRO A 93 10.58 27.29 2.68
C PRO A 93 11.49 27.87 3.77
N GLY A 94 11.86 29.14 3.60
CA GLY A 94 12.69 29.91 4.52
C GLY A 94 14.11 30.16 4.03
N VAL A 95 14.63 31.34 4.35
CA VAL A 95 16.01 31.75 3.99
C VAL A 95 17.05 30.81 4.58
N ALA A 96 16.83 30.30 5.79
CA ALA A 96 17.76 29.39 6.45
C ALA A 96 17.91 28.06 5.68
N TRP A 97 16.80 27.52 5.16
CA TRP A 97 16.81 26.29 4.36
C TRP A 97 17.42 26.47 2.97
N HIS A 98 17.30 27.65 2.40
CA HIS A 98 17.89 27.94 1.08
C HIS A 98 19.43 27.98 1.12
N SER A 99 20.03 28.20 2.29
CA SER A 99 21.49 28.26 2.46
C SER A 99 22.07 26.91 2.88
N GLY A 100 22.25 26.01 1.92
CA GLY A 100 22.96 24.73 2.14
C GLY A 100 22.09 23.54 2.53
N HIS A 101 20.75 23.68 2.54
CA HIS A 101 19.83 22.60 2.90
C HIS A 101 18.87 22.28 1.75
N SER A 102 19.39 22.02 0.57
CA SER A 102 18.58 21.60 -0.57
C SER A 102 18.61 20.09 -0.76
N VAL A 103 17.49 19.52 -1.17
CA VAL A 103 17.50 18.18 -1.76
C VAL A 103 18.08 18.27 -3.17
N THR A 104 19.19 17.58 -3.43
CA THR A 104 19.84 17.54 -4.74
C THR A 104 19.64 16.17 -5.39
N THR A 105 19.27 16.16 -6.66
CA THR A 105 19.07 14.93 -7.45
C THR A 105 20.00 14.92 -8.65
N GLU A 106 20.81 13.87 -8.79
CA GLU A 106 21.67 13.60 -9.93
C GLU A 106 21.18 12.36 -10.69
N TYR A 107 21.14 12.44 -12.01
CA TYR A 107 20.73 11.34 -12.88
C TYR A 107 21.97 10.74 -13.57
N LEU A 108 22.32 9.53 -13.22
CA LEU A 108 23.56 8.86 -13.55
C LEU A 108 23.28 7.51 -14.21
N VAL A 109 24.35 6.80 -14.54
CA VAL A 109 24.31 5.39 -14.94
C VAL A 109 25.27 4.60 -14.04
N ASN A 110 25.02 3.30 -13.90
CA ASN A 110 25.90 2.45 -13.12
C ASN A 110 27.28 2.31 -13.78
N THR A 111 28.29 2.09 -12.93
CA THR A 111 29.65 1.71 -13.32
C THR A 111 30.04 0.42 -12.62
N THR A 112 31.28 -0.05 -12.81
CA THR A 112 31.83 -1.19 -12.08
C THR A 112 32.54 -0.80 -10.77
N ILE A 113 32.60 0.51 -10.47
CA ILE A 113 33.32 1.09 -9.32
C ILE A 113 32.32 1.69 -8.33
N SER A 114 32.56 1.51 -7.02
CA SER A 114 31.80 2.14 -5.94
C SER A 114 31.86 3.68 -6.05
N PRO A 115 30.76 4.40 -5.75
CA PRO A 115 29.46 3.93 -5.23
C PRO A 115 28.44 3.55 -6.32
N LEU A 116 28.82 3.51 -7.59
CA LEU A 116 27.89 3.27 -8.71
C LEU A 116 27.89 1.81 -9.20
N ASN A 117 28.60 0.90 -8.51
CA ASN A 117 28.54 -0.53 -8.79
C ASN A 117 27.27 -1.17 -8.25
N CYS A 118 26.79 -2.21 -8.93
CA CYS A 118 25.61 -2.97 -8.54
C CYS A 118 25.85 -4.46 -8.86
N ILE A 119 25.59 -5.35 -7.88
CA ILE A 119 25.65 -6.78 -8.11
C ILE A 119 24.43 -7.22 -8.93
N ASN A 120 24.65 -8.04 -9.95
CA ASN A 120 23.59 -8.63 -10.75
C ASN A 120 23.14 -9.95 -10.12
N TYR A 121 22.09 -9.88 -9.28
CA TYR A 121 21.42 -11.05 -8.76
C TYR A 121 20.31 -11.50 -9.73
N SER A 122 20.14 -12.81 -9.87
CA SER A 122 19.04 -13.42 -10.63
C SER A 122 18.46 -14.62 -9.88
N VAL A 123 17.37 -15.16 -10.40
CA VAL A 123 16.73 -16.39 -9.91
C VAL A 123 16.92 -17.47 -10.98
N ASN A 124 17.38 -18.64 -10.59
CA ASN A 124 17.49 -19.78 -11.52
C ASN A 124 16.16 -20.54 -11.63
N SER A 125 16.10 -21.52 -12.52
CA SER A 125 14.90 -22.35 -12.77
C SER A 125 14.41 -23.14 -11.55
N SER A 126 15.27 -23.35 -10.53
CA SER A 126 14.88 -23.98 -9.26
C SER A 126 14.38 -22.97 -8.22
N GLY A 127 14.26 -21.68 -8.58
CA GLY A 127 13.85 -20.61 -7.65
C GLY A 127 14.95 -20.17 -6.67
N SER A 128 16.21 -20.51 -6.93
CA SER A 128 17.35 -20.16 -6.06
C SER A 128 18.03 -18.87 -6.52
N LEU A 129 18.52 -18.11 -5.54
CA LEU A 129 19.29 -16.89 -5.79
C LEU A 129 20.65 -17.20 -6.41
N VAL A 130 21.01 -16.48 -7.47
CA VAL A 130 22.31 -16.57 -8.15
C VAL A 130 22.99 -15.20 -8.16
N ASN A 131 24.29 -15.17 -7.89
CA ASN A 131 25.12 -13.99 -8.02
C ASN A 131 25.95 -14.09 -9.31
N ASN A 132 25.69 -13.20 -10.28
CA ASN A 132 26.34 -13.17 -11.59
C ASN A 132 27.50 -12.16 -11.66
N GLY A 133 28.01 -11.68 -10.51
CA GLY A 133 28.98 -10.59 -10.45
C GLY A 133 28.32 -9.21 -10.58
N ASN A 134 29.05 -8.19 -11.00
CA ASN A 134 28.52 -6.85 -11.15
C ASN A 134 27.85 -6.66 -12.53
N TYR A 135 26.81 -5.81 -12.58
CA TYR A 135 26.32 -5.30 -13.86
C TYR A 135 27.46 -4.59 -14.60
N ALA A 136 27.54 -4.81 -15.92
CA ALA A 136 28.39 -4.01 -16.78
C ALA A 136 27.98 -2.53 -16.72
N SER A 137 28.91 -1.61 -16.98
CA SER A 137 28.64 -0.18 -16.98
C SER A 137 27.52 0.20 -17.96
N SER A 138 26.73 1.22 -17.61
CA SER A 138 25.63 1.78 -18.40
C SER A 138 24.49 0.79 -18.69
N ARG A 139 24.26 -0.17 -17.79
CA ARG A 139 23.13 -1.10 -17.87
C ARG A 139 21.96 -0.70 -17.00
N LEU A 140 22.18 0.13 -15.99
CA LEU A 140 21.18 0.62 -15.05
C LEU A 140 21.15 2.14 -15.06
N TYR A 141 19.97 2.71 -14.93
CA TYR A 141 19.79 4.12 -14.58
C TYR A 141 19.98 4.27 -13.08
N VAL A 142 20.66 5.32 -12.65
CA VAL A 142 20.91 5.58 -11.24
C VAL A 142 20.45 6.99 -10.90
N THR A 143 19.57 7.11 -9.92
CA THR A 143 19.22 8.38 -9.32
C THR A 143 19.96 8.49 -7.99
N LYS A 144 20.81 9.50 -7.85
CA LYS A 144 21.46 9.86 -6.59
C LYS A 144 20.69 11.02 -5.99
N THR A 145 20.32 10.92 -4.73
CA THR A 145 19.69 11.98 -3.94
C THR A 145 20.57 12.33 -2.75
N ILE A 146 20.75 13.61 -2.52
CA ILE A 146 21.35 14.15 -1.29
C ILE A 146 20.24 14.93 -0.62
N ASP A 147 19.91 14.57 0.62
CA ASP A 147 18.86 15.26 1.37
C ASP A 147 19.37 16.53 2.08
N GLU A 148 18.51 17.18 2.82
CA GLU A 148 18.80 18.44 3.53
C GLU A 148 19.86 18.29 4.64
N ASP A 149 20.10 17.07 5.11
CA ASP A 149 21.07 16.70 6.14
C ASP A 149 22.33 16.03 5.57
N ASP A 150 22.56 16.18 4.25
CA ASP A 150 23.68 15.58 3.51
C ASP A 150 23.69 14.03 3.46
N ASN A 151 22.59 13.36 3.78
CA ASN A 151 22.50 11.92 3.60
C ASN A 151 22.40 11.58 2.11
N ILE A 152 23.19 10.62 1.68
CA ILE A 152 23.30 10.23 0.28
C ILE A 152 22.59 8.90 0.06
N GLY A 153 21.62 8.90 -0.85
CA GLY A 153 20.91 7.72 -1.32
C GLY A 153 21.09 7.49 -2.82
N TYR A 154 21.06 6.24 -3.25
CA TYR A 154 21.04 5.85 -4.67
C TYR A 154 19.91 4.86 -4.92
N VAL A 155 19.23 5.02 -6.05
CA VAL A 155 18.27 4.06 -6.57
C VAL A 155 18.74 3.61 -7.94
N PHE A 156 18.94 2.31 -8.12
CA PHE A 156 19.34 1.72 -9.37
C PHE A 156 18.13 1.06 -10.02
N ILE A 157 17.85 1.41 -11.26
CA ILE A 157 16.67 0.99 -12.01
C ILE A 157 17.11 0.30 -13.30
N ASP A 158 16.50 -0.85 -13.60
CA ASP A 158 16.74 -1.57 -14.84
C ASP A 158 15.94 -0.98 -16.03
N LYS A 159 16.12 -1.56 -17.22
CA LYS A 159 15.42 -1.10 -18.44
C LYS A 159 13.91 -1.38 -18.44
N LEU A 160 13.41 -2.16 -17.49
CA LEU A 160 11.99 -2.44 -17.27
C LEU A 160 11.40 -1.55 -16.16
N GLU A 161 12.11 -0.47 -15.79
CA GLU A 161 11.74 0.48 -14.75
C GLU A 161 11.59 -0.13 -13.35
N ARG A 162 12.26 -1.28 -13.11
CA ARG A 162 12.24 -1.94 -11.81
C ARG A 162 13.47 -1.52 -10.99
N ALA A 163 13.25 -1.15 -9.73
CA ALA A 163 14.35 -0.94 -8.79
C ALA A 163 15.06 -2.27 -8.51
N VAL A 164 16.37 -2.36 -8.77
CA VAL A 164 17.19 -3.54 -8.51
C VAL A 164 18.08 -3.36 -7.28
N LEU A 165 18.39 -2.12 -6.90
CA LEU A 165 19.18 -1.78 -5.73
C LEU A 165 18.75 -0.42 -5.19
N THR A 166 18.54 -0.32 -3.87
CA THR A 166 18.58 0.94 -3.13
C THR A 166 19.79 0.92 -2.22
N ARG A 167 20.62 1.96 -2.29
CA ARG A 167 21.83 2.14 -1.50
C ARG A 167 21.74 3.38 -0.65
N GLN A 168 21.91 3.24 0.65
CA GLN A 168 22.09 4.36 1.57
C GLN A 168 23.55 4.43 1.98
N MET A 169 24.14 5.62 1.93
CA MET A 169 25.52 5.82 2.36
C MET A 169 25.52 6.35 3.81
N LYS A 170 26.26 5.69 4.67
CA LYS A 170 26.54 6.17 6.02
C LYS A 170 28.05 6.08 6.27
N ASP A 171 28.68 7.18 6.62
CA ASP A 171 30.13 7.25 6.86
C ASP A 171 30.94 6.65 5.70
N ASN A 172 30.52 6.91 4.46
CA ASN A 172 31.04 6.35 3.19
C ASN A 172 30.92 4.81 3.06
N VAL A 173 30.14 4.17 3.93
CA VAL A 173 29.85 2.73 3.83
C VAL A 173 28.48 2.53 3.17
N PRO A 174 28.37 1.70 2.12
CA PRO A 174 27.09 1.43 1.48
C PRO A 174 26.25 0.44 2.30
N HIS A 175 24.98 0.77 2.50
CA HIS A 175 23.95 -0.10 3.06
C HIS A 175 22.97 -0.45 1.95
N ASP A 176 23.14 -1.63 1.37
CA ASP A 176 22.49 -2.06 0.13
C ASP A 176 21.26 -2.93 0.38
N THR A 177 20.13 -2.55 -0.18
CA THR A 177 18.95 -3.42 -0.28
C THR A 177 18.73 -3.79 -1.75
N TYR A 178 18.89 -5.07 -2.09
CA TYR A 178 18.69 -5.57 -3.45
C TYR A 178 17.28 -6.14 -3.62
N TYR A 179 16.70 -5.88 -4.78
CA TYR A 179 15.44 -6.44 -5.23
C TYR A 179 15.71 -7.37 -6.42
N VAL A 180 15.35 -8.64 -6.27
CA VAL A 180 15.66 -9.67 -7.27
C VAL A 180 14.36 -10.21 -7.82
N TYR A 181 14.24 -10.18 -9.13
CA TYR A 181 13.03 -10.58 -9.84
C TYR A 181 13.27 -11.89 -10.61
N ASP A 182 12.21 -12.68 -10.75
CA ASP A 182 12.22 -13.84 -11.65
C ASP A 182 12.04 -13.41 -13.13
N ASP A 183 12.06 -14.38 -14.05
CA ASP A 183 11.93 -14.14 -15.48
C ASP A 183 10.54 -13.59 -15.88
N TYR A 184 9.54 -13.75 -15.02
CA TYR A 184 8.18 -13.20 -15.21
C TYR A 184 8.03 -11.79 -14.63
N GLY A 185 9.06 -11.27 -13.97
CA GLY A 185 9.05 -9.95 -13.33
C GLY A 185 8.48 -9.95 -11.92
N ASN A 186 8.25 -11.10 -11.30
CA ASN A 186 7.81 -11.17 -9.91
C ASN A 186 8.99 -10.96 -8.96
N LEU A 187 8.79 -10.21 -7.88
CA LEU A 187 9.79 -9.99 -6.84
C LEU A 187 10.02 -11.28 -6.04
N SER A 188 11.16 -11.93 -6.23
CA SER A 188 11.48 -13.21 -5.59
C SER A 188 12.31 -13.05 -4.31
N PHE A 189 13.20 -12.05 -4.26
CA PHE A 189 13.99 -11.77 -3.04
C PHE A 189 14.11 -10.28 -2.81
N VAL A 190 14.07 -9.89 -1.50
CA VAL A 190 14.58 -8.60 -1.04
C VAL A 190 15.72 -8.89 -0.08
N LEU A 191 16.95 -8.57 -0.49
CA LEU A 191 18.17 -8.82 0.27
C LEU A 191 18.49 -7.57 1.08
N GLN A 192 18.35 -7.64 2.40
CA GLN A 192 18.64 -6.52 3.29
C GLN A 192 20.15 -6.26 3.42
N PRO A 193 20.60 -5.11 3.91
CA PRO A 193 22.03 -4.77 4.00
C PRO A 193 22.88 -5.84 4.67
N MET A 194 22.43 -6.40 5.80
CA MET A 194 23.14 -7.46 6.52
C MET A 194 23.35 -8.75 5.71
N TYR A 195 22.56 -8.98 4.65
CA TYR A 195 22.79 -10.09 3.75
C TYR A 195 24.12 -9.97 3.01
N GLN A 196 24.56 -8.75 2.70
CA GLN A 196 25.82 -8.55 1.97
C GLN A 196 27.04 -9.02 2.78
N ASP A 197 26.95 -8.92 4.11
CA ASP A 197 28.02 -9.34 5.02
C ASP A 197 27.96 -10.84 5.34
N ASN A 198 26.76 -11.34 5.64
CA ASN A 198 26.57 -12.66 6.23
C ASN A 198 26.11 -13.75 5.25
N LYS A 199 25.59 -13.40 4.07
CA LYS A 199 25.04 -14.30 3.03
C LYS A 199 24.00 -15.29 3.54
N ASN A 200 23.32 -14.98 4.65
CA ASN A 200 22.28 -15.84 5.23
C ASN A 200 20.89 -15.38 4.78
N LEU A 201 20.32 -16.06 3.77
CA LEU A 201 18.99 -15.77 3.23
C LEU A 201 17.89 -15.92 4.28
N SER A 202 18.04 -16.88 5.21
CA SER A 202 16.99 -17.14 6.20
C SER A 202 16.82 -15.99 7.19
N LEU A 203 17.93 -15.30 7.54
CA LEU A 203 17.94 -14.24 8.54
C LEU A 203 17.83 -12.83 7.94
N TYR A 204 18.26 -12.63 6.67
CA TYR A 204 18.43 -11.30 6.11
C TYR A 204 17.77 -11.09 4.74
N ALA A 205 16.86 -12.01 4.33
CA ALA A 205 16.14 -11.84 3.09
C ALA A 205 14.64 -12.10 3.23
N PHE A 206 13.83 -11.26 2.61
CA PHE A 206 12.47 -11.64 2.25
C PHE A 206 12.55 -12.54 1.02
N GLN A 207 11.76 -13.62 1.02
CA GLN A 207 11.74 -14.60 -0.05
C GLN A 207 10.29 -14.87 -0.46
N TYR A 208 10.04 -14.92 -1.74
CA TYR A 208 8.72 -15.17 -2.31
C TYR A 208 8.82 -16.26 -3.37
N LYS A 209 7.79 -17.11 -3.46
CA LYS A 209 7.62 -18.05 -4.56
C LYS A 209 6.25 -17.89 -5.18
N TYR A 210 6.20 -18.09 -6.45
CA TYR A 210 5.00 -17.94 -7.26
C TYR A 210 4.67 -19.24 -7.98
N ASP A 211 3.40 -19.44 -8.28
CA ASP A 211 2.94 -20.53 -9.13
C ASP A 211 2.92 -20.12 -10.61
N GLU A 212 2.50 -21.04 -11.48
CA GLU A 212 2.42 -20.82 -12.94
C GLU A 212 1.42 -19.71 -13.36
N ARG A 213 0.59 -19.25 -12.42
CA ARG A 213 -0.36 -18.14 -12.62
C ARG A 213 0.12 -16.84 -11.98
N ASN A 214 1.40 -16.76 -11.60
CA ASN A 214 2.02 -15.62 -10.93
C ASN A 214 1.37 -15.25 -9.57
N ARG A 215 0.73 -16.21 -8.88
CA ARG A 215 0.21 -15.98 -7.53
C ARG A 215 1.27 -16.36 -6.50
N CYS A 216 1.45 -15.53 -5.47
CA CYS A 216 2.41 -15.81 -4.41
C CYS A 216 1.94 -17.00 -3.56
N VAL A 217 2.64 -18.14 -3.64
CA VAL A 217 2.32 -19.38 -2.90
C VAL A 217 3.15 -19.58 -1.65
N GLU A 218 4.32 -18.96 -1.55
CA GLU A 218 5.13 -18.94 -0.33
C GLU A 218 5.71 -17.56 -0.09
N LYS A 219 5.68 -17.12 1.17
CA LYS A 219 6.34 -15.90 1.64
C LYS A 219 7.14 -16.20 2.89
N LYS A 220 8.41 -15.79 2.91
CA LYS A 220 9.26 -15.89 4.09
C LYS A 220 9.81 -14.50 4.44
N GLN A 221 9.65 -14.11 5.69
CA GLN A 221 10.26 -12.91 6.25
C GLN A 221 11.61 -13.26 6.90
N PRO A 222 12.54 -12.30 7.01
CA PRO A 222 13.79 -12.48 7.73
C PRO A 222 13.56 -13.03 9.15
N GLY A 223 14.27 -14.12 9.48
CA GLY A 223 14.18 -14.76 10.80
C GLY A 223 12.88 -15.53 11.10
N ALA A 224 11.90 -15.48 10.21
CA ALA A 224 10.60 -16.16 10.42
C ALA A 224 10.50 -17.45 9.59
N GLU A 225 9.52 -18.29 9.97
CA GLU A 225 9.12 -19.45 9.18
C GLU A 225 8.32 -19.05 7.93
N THR A 226 8.35 -19.90 6.92
CA THR A 226 7.62 -19.67 5.66
C THR A 226 6.11 -19.74 5.88
N VAL A 227 5.39 -18.73 5.38
CA VAL A 227 3.93 -18.76 5.24
C VAL A 227 3.58 -19.35 3.87
N LYS A 228 2.66 -20.31 3.84
CA LYS A 228 2.15 -20.93 2.60
C LYS A 228 0.75 -20.43 2.30
N TYR A 229 0.46 -20.30 1.02
CA TYR A 229 -0.85 -19.87 0.50
C TYR A 229 -1.35 -20.88 -0.53
N VAL A 230 -2.64 -21.18 -0.50
CA VAL A 230 -3.30 -22.07 -1.45
C VAL A 230 -4.50 -21.37 -2.05
N TYR A 231 -4.51 -21.30 -3.36
CA TYR A 231 -5.58 -20.66 -4.15
C TYR A 231 -6.40 -21.72 -4.86
N ASP A 232 -7.69 -21.46 -5.01
CA ASP A 232 -8.57 -22.30 -5.82
C ASP A 232 -8.42 -22.00 -7.33
N MET A 233 -9.21 -22.69 -8.16
CA MET A 233 -9.19 -22.47 -9.62
C MET A 233 -9.69 -21.09 -10.04
N THR A 234 -10.35 -20.35 -9.17
CA THR A 234 -10.87 -18.99 -9.41
C THR A 234 -9.99 -17.90 -8.79
N ASP A 235 -8.73 -18.24 -8.45
CA ASP A 235 -7.71 -17.35 -7.88
C ASP A 235 -8.04 -16.79 -6.48
N LYS A 236 -8.96 -17.44 -5.76
CA LYS A 236 -9.25 -17.06 -4.37
C LYS A 236 -8.30 -17.78 -3.42
N LEU A 237 -7.76 -17.03 -2.45
CA LEU A 237 -7.01 -17.61 -1.34
C LEU A 237 -7.96 -18.42 -0.46
N VAL A 238 -7.85 -19.74 -0.46
CA VAL A 238 -8.71 -20.63 0.31
C VAL A 238 -8.05 -21.18 1.56
N PHE A 239 -6.70 -21.31 1.56
CA PHE A 239 -5.94 -21.70 2.75
C PHE A 239 -4.66 -20.90 2.89
N SER A 240 -4.26 -20.65 4.14
CA SER A 240 -2.90 -20.20 4.49
C SER A 240 -2.38 -20.95 5.71
N GLN A 241 -1.04 -21.07 5.80
CA GLN A 241 -0.38 -21.75 6.91
C GLN A 241 0.90 -21.03 7.28
N ASP A 242 0.98 -20.50 8.48
CA ASP A 242 2.23 -20.00 9.06
C ASP A 242 3.03 -21.11 9.79
N GLY A 243 4.18 -20.75 10.37
CA GLY A 243 5.04 -21.70 11.08
C GLY A 243 4.38 -22.31 12.32
N ASN A 244 3.63 -21.52 13.09
CA ASN A 244 2.94 -21.98 14.28
C ASN A 244 1.81 -22.93 13.93
N GLN A 245 1.02 -22.58 12.93
CA GLN A 245 -0.06 -23.44 12.41
C GLN A 245 0.49 -24.75 11.86
N ARG A 246 1.67 -24.71 11.21
CA ARG A 246 2.34 -25.92 10.69
C ARG A 246 2.75 -26.87 11.82
N ALA A 247 3.27 -26.34 12.92
CA ALA A 247 3.62 -27.15 14.09
C ALA A 247 2.40 -27.83 14.73
N LEU A 248 1.21 -27.23 14.60
CA LEU A 248 -0.06 -27.76 15.11
C LEU A 248 -0.83 -28.60 14.07
N GLY A 249 -0.34 -28.75 12.85
CA GLY A 249 -1.06 -29.40 11.74
C GLY A 249 -2.31 -28.64 11.29
N GLN A 250 -2.38 -27.35 11.58
CA GLN A 250 -3.53 -26.48 11.30
C GLN A 250 -3.32 -25.63 10.04
N TRP A 251 -4.42 -25.22 9.45
CA TRP A 251 -4.49 -24.26 8.35
C TRP A 251 -5.58 -23.22 8.64
N ALA A 252 -5.31 -21.96 8.39
CA ALA A 252 -6.37 -20.98 8.25
C ALA A 252 -7.12 -21.24 6.94
N PHE A 253 -8.44 -21.09 6.95
CA PHE A 253 -9.26 -21.23 5.75
C PHE A 253 -10.15 -20.02 5.54
N TYR A 254 -10.47 -19.76 4.27
CA TYR A 254 -11.28 -18.65 3.81
C TYR A 254 -12.27 -19.16 2.76
N LEU A 255 -13.56 -19.01 3.01
CA LEU A 255 -14.61 -19.46 2.12
C LEU A 255 -15.39 -18.27 1.59
N TYR A 256 -15.70 -18.31 0.31
CA TYR A 256 -16.33 -17.21 -0.41
C TYR A 256 -17.64 -17.65 -1.03
N ASP A 257 -18.58 -16.70 -1.17
CA ASP A 257 -19.80 -16.93 -1.94
C ASP A 257 -19.54 -16.82 -3.46
N LYS A 258 -20.59 -17.04 -4.25
CA LYS A 258 -20.54 -16.91 -5.71
C LYS A 258 -20.21 -15.49 -6.22
N PHE A 259 -20.31 -14.47 -5.37
CA PHE A 259 -19.96 -13.08 -5.66
C PHE A 259 -18.55 -12.71 -5.15
N LEU A 260 -17.74 -13.69 -4.76
CA LEU A 260 -16.37 -13.54 -4.27
C LEU A 260 -16.25 -12.78 -2.92
N ARG A 261 -17.33 -12.74 -2.13
CA ARG A 261 -17.33 -12.10 -0.81
C ARG A 261 -16.98 -13.16 0.25
N LEU A 262 -16.12 -12.80 1.21
CA LEU A 262 -15.72 -13.69 2.31
C LEU A 262 -16.93 -13.98 3.21
N THR A 263 -17.33 -15.23 3.30
CA THR A 263 -18.49 -15.66 4.11
C THR A 263 -18.09 -16.32 5.42
N VAL A 264 -17.13 -17.26 5.38
CA VAL A 264 -16.68 -17.99 6.57
C VAL A 264 -15.16 -18.04 6.60
N ALA A 265 -14.57 -17.75 7.74
CA ALA A 265 -13.14 -17.93 7.99
C ALA A 265 -12.88 -18.57 9.34
N GLY A 266 -11.79 -19.32 9.44
CA GLY A 266 -11.41 -20.01 10.65
C GLY A 266 -10.14 -20.82 10.48
N VAL A 267 -9.97 -21.85 11.32
CA VAL A 267 -8.88 -22.80 11.20
C VAL A 267 -9.43 -24.23 11.09
N CYS A 268 -8.70 -25.10 10.41
CA CYS A 268 -9.02 -26.52 10.28
C CYS A 268 -7.75 -27.36 10.35
N ASN A 269 -7.89 -28.66 10.62
CA ASN A 269 -6.77 -29.59 10.62
C ASN A 269 -6.59 -30.21 9.23
N ASN A 270 -5.34 -30.48 8.84
CA ASN A 270 -4.98 -31.30 7.68
C ASN A 270 -5.77 -30.97 6.39
N ALA A 271 -5.71 -29.71 5.96
CA ALA A 271 -6.38 -29.29 4.72
C ALA A 271 -5.89 -30.10 3.50
N ASN A 272 -6.80 -30.60 2.69
CA ASN A 272 -6.46 -31.21 1.40
C ASN A 272 -6.18 -30.11 0.34
N THR A 273 -4.97 -29.56 0.40
CA THR A 273 -4.56 -28.42 -0.43
C THR A 273 -4.54 -28.74 -1.93
N ALA A 274 -4.18 -29.98 -2.31
CA ALA A 274 -4.15 -30.41 -3.69
C ALA A 274 -5.57 -30.44 -4.30
N SER A 275 -6.55 -30.91 -3.54
CA SER A 275 -7.95 -30.89 -4.00
C SER A 275 -8.51 -29.48 -4.05
N ALA A 276 -8.13 -28.59 -3.11
CA ALA A 276 -8.57 -27.20 -3.11
C ALA A 276 -8.03 -26.44 -4.32
N SER A 277 -6.74 -26.61 -4.66
CA SER A 277 -6.11 -25.92 -5.80
C SER A 277 -6.62 -26.40 -7.16
N SER A 278 -7.21 -27.60 -7.23
CA SER A 278 -7.76 -28.18 -8.48
C SER A 278 -9.30 -28.06 -8.59
N SER A 279 -9.96 -27.32 -7.71
CA SER A 279 -11.42 -27.15 -7.72
C SER A 279 -11.82 -25.70 -7.45
N THR A 280 -13.08 -25.38 -7.73
CA THR A 280 -13.69 -24.11 -7.27
C THR A 280 -14.31 -24.33 -5.91
N VAL A 281 -13.80 -23.61 -4.90
CA VAL A 281 -14.31 -23.69 -3.52
C VAL A 281 -15.36 -22.62 -3.30
N THR A 282 -16.62 -23.04 -3.09
CA THR A 282 -17.76 -22.14 -2.87
C THR A 282 -18.40 -22.38 -1.52
N CYS A 283 -19.01 -21.34 -0.96
CA CYS A 283 -19.76 -21.39 0.28
C CYS A 283 -21.14 -20.79 0.07
N THR A 284 -22.19 -21.57 0.37
CA THR A 284 -23.57 -21.17 0.10
C THR A 284 -24.34 -21.10 1.41
N TYR A 285 -25.11 -20.02 1.60
CA TYR A 285 -26.05 -19.90 2.72
C TYR A 285 -27.31 -20.69 2.43
N VAL A 286 -27.78 -21.43 3.43
CA VAL A 286 -29.02 -22.19 3.43
C VAL A 286 -29.83 -21.77 4.67
N THR A 287 -31.11 -21.52 4.52
CA THR A 287 -31.98 -20.94 5.57
C THR A 287 -32.23 -21.86 6.78
N SER A 288 -31.70 -23.08 6.79
CA SER A 288 -31.82 -24.02 7.94
C SER A 288 -30.71 -23.83 8.94
N ASN A 289 -30.99 -24.07 10.24
CA ASN A 289 -29.96 -24.23 11.26
C ASN A 289 -28.99 -25.37 10.87
N GLY A 290 -27.69 -25.13 11.03
CA GLY A 290 -26.66 -26.13 10.69
C GLY A 290 -25.51 -25.51 9.90
N GLY A 291 -24.82 -26.34 9.11
CA GLY A 291 -23.63 -25.93 8.35
C GLY A 291 -22.42 -25.68 9.24
N LEU A 292 -21.45 -24.95 8.71
CA LEU A 292 -20.19 -24.65 9.39
C LEU A 292 -20.42 -23.84 10.67
N GLY A 293 -20.16 -24.43 11.82
CA GLY A 293 -20.30 -23.78 13.13
C GLY A 293 -21.73 -23.30 13.46
N ASN A 294 -22.75 -23.93 12.90
CA ASN A 294 -24.16 -23.52 12.97
C ASN A 294 -24.44 -22.12 12.37
N SER A 295 -23.71 -21.76 11.33
CA SER A 295 -23.81 -20.44 10.67
C SER A 295 -24.86 -20.42 9.54
N GLY A 296 -25.43 -21.53 9.16
CA GLY A 296 -26.29 -21.66 7.97
C GLY A 296 -25.51 -21.72 6.64
N TYR A 297 -24.18 -21.65 6.68
CA TYR A 297 -23.31 -21.77 5.51
C TYR A 297 -22.80 -23.20 5.32
N PHE A 298 -22.83 -23.66 4.07
CA PHE A 298 -22.32 -24.98 3.65
C PHE A 298 -21.24 -24.79 2.58
N SER A 299 -20.11 -25.45 2.78
CA SER A 299 -18.99 -25.43 1.82
C SER A 299 -19.12 -26.56 0.82
N SER A 300 -18.74 -26.30 -0.45
CA SER A 300 -18.52 -27.36 -1.44
C SER A 300 -17.29 -28.20 -1.16
N PHE A 301 -16.43 -27.75 -0.23
CA PHE A 301 -15.18 -28.40 0.17
C PHE A 301 -15.25 -28.94 1.60
N VAL A 302 -14.75 -30.14 1.82
CA VAL A 302 -14.75 -30.78 3.15
C VAL A 302 -13.58 -30.27 3.98
N LEU A 303 -13.90 -29.69 5.13
CA LEU A 303 -12.93 -29.25 6.14
C LEU A 303 -12.84 -30.25 7.29
N THR A 304 -11.64 -30.57 7.74
CA THR A 304 -11.43 -31.46 8.88
C THR A 304 -11.43 -30.65 10.18
N THR A 305 -12.32 -30.98 11.11
CA THR A 305 -12.45 -30.31 12.43
C THR A 305 -12.38 -28.77 12.36
N PRO A 306 -13.26 -28.11 11.60
CA PRO A 306 -13.20 -26.68 11.44
C PRO A 306 -13.58 -25.94 12.73
N ILE A 307 -12.78 -24.96 13.13
CA ILE A 307 -13.08 -23.98 14.18
C ILE A 307 -13.35 -22.65 13.47
N ILE A 308 -14.58 -22.16 13.61
CA ILE A 308 -15.03 -20.94 12.93
C ILE A 308 -14.65 -19.72 13.76
N HIS A 309 -13.93 -18.80 13.16
CA HIS A 309 -13.56 -17.51 13.79
C HIS A 309 -14.47 -16.38 13.35
N GLN A 310 -14.91 -16.38 12.09
CA GLN A 310 -15.72 -15.31 11.52
C GLN A 310 -16.74 -15.89 10.55
N VAL A 311 -17.95 -15.32 10.60
CA VAL A 311 -19.00 -15.52 9.60
C VAL A 311 -19.53 -14.15 9.20
N ASN A 312 -19.70 -13.90 7.90
CA ASN A 312 -20.30 -12.68 7.35
C ASN A 312 -21.56 -13.03 6.56
N TYR A 313 -22.64 -12.29 6.78
CA TYR A 313 -23.91 -12.43 6.08
C TYR A 313 -24.13 -11.25 5.14
N TYR A 314 -24.72 -11.53 3.99
CA TYR A 314 -24.92 -10.55 2.92
C TYR A 314 -26.33 -10.62 2.35
N ASP A 315 -26.79 -9.54 1.73
CA ASP A 315 -27.96 -9.41 0.87
C ASP A 315 -29.33 -9.47 1.57
N ASN A 316 -29.45 -10.18 2.69
CA ASN A 316 -30.72 -10.38 3.41
C ASN A 316 -30.47 -10.52 4.91
N TYR A 317 -31.56 -10.74 5.67
CA TYR A 317 -31.54 -10.91 7.12
C TYR A 317 -32.03 -12.28 7.60
N ASP A 318 -32.04 -13.29 6.74
CA ASP A 318 -32.52 -14.64 7.05
C ASP A 318 -31.74 -15.30 8.18
N PHE A 319 -30.48 -14.95 8.34
CA PHE A 319 -29.58 -15.41 9.41
C PHE A 319 -30.08 -15.08 10.83
N ARG A 320 -31.01 -14.12 10.99
CA ARG A 320 -31.55 -13.73 12.29
C ARG A 320 -32.35 -14.85 12.96
N SER A 321 -32.79 -15.85 12.21
CA SER A 321 -33.44 -17.05 12.73
C SER A 321 -32.46 -18.05 13.38
N LEU A 322 -31.15 -17.85 13.20
CA LEU A 322 -30.12 -18.73 13.76
C LEU A 322 -29.96 -18.50 15.28
N THR A 323 -29.63 -19.58 15.99
CA THR A 323 -29.38 -19.52 17.42
C THR A 323 -28.24 -18.54 17.75
N GLY A 324 -28.48 -17.62 18.65
CA GLY A 324 -27.51 -16.58 19.08
C GLY A 324 -27.89 -15.16 18.66
N PHE A 325 -28.77 -14.96 17.67
CA PHE A 325 -29.33 -13.66 17.33
C PHE A 325 -30.61 -13.38 18.15
N THR A 326 -30.47 -13.20 19.46
CA THR A 326 -31.60 -13.17 20.41
C THR A 326 -32.36 -11.82 20.47
N ASN A 327 -31.78 -10.72 20.00
CA ASN A 327 -32.36 -9.39 20.04
C ASN A 327 -32.86 -8.90 18.68
N VAL A 328 -33.72 -9.68 18.05
CA VAL A 328 -34.30 -9.35 16.73
C VAL A 328 -35.35 -8.23 16.76
N SER A 329 -35.83 -7.83 17.92
CA SER A 329 -36.91 -6.83 18.09
C SER A 329 -36.50 -5.40 17.72
N TYR A 330 -35.19 -5.12 17.64
CA TYR A 330 -34.69 -3.79 17.24
C TYR A 330 -34.69 -3.56 15.72
N PHE A 331 -34.95 -4.60 14.92
CA PHE A 331 -34.97 -4.49 13.47
C PHE A 331 -36.42 -4.51 12.96
N PRO A 332 -36.86 -3.47 12.23
CA PRO A 332 -38.20 -3.49 11.65
C PRO A 332 -38.37 -4.68 10.71
N ALA A 333 -39.57 -5.26 10.67
CA ALA A 333 -39.88 -6.43 9.85
C ALA A 333 -39.71 -6.20 8.32
N ALA A 334 -39.57 -4.95 7.90
CA ALA A 334 -39.53 -4.48 6.52
C ALA A 334 -38.14 -3.98 6.08
N LEU A 335 -37.06 -4.58 6.52
CA LEU A 335 -35.72 -4.31 5.96
C LEU A 335 -35.60 -5.06 4.61
N VAL A 336 -35.95 -4.38 3.53
CA VAL A 336 -36.40 -5.03 2.30
C VAL A 336 -35.33 -5.17 1.22
N ASP A 337 -34.26 -4.38 1.21
CA ASP A 337 -33.24 -4.51 0.18
C ASP A 337 -31.84 -4.19 0.70
N ALA A 338 -31.05 -5.23 0.94
CA ALA A 338 -29.67 -5.13 1.37
C ALA A 338 -28.68 -5.74 0.33
N LYS A 339 -29.11 -5.88 -0.92
CA LYS A 339 -28.28 -6.46 -1.99
C LYS A 339 -26.90 -5.81 -2.07
N GLY A 340 -25.86 -6.64 -2.14
CA GLY A 340 -24.47 -6.22 -2.19
C GLY A 340 -23.87 -5.78 -0.86
N ARG A 341 -24.64 -5.76 0.24
CA ARG A 341 -24.19 -5.24 1.53
C ARG A 341 -24.02 -6.35 2.56
N GLN A 342 -23.09 -6.12 3.49
CA GLN A 342 -22.97 -6.97 4.67
C GLN A 342 -24.06 -6.62 5.67
N THR A 343 -24.92 -7.58 5.98
CA THR A 343 -26.09 -7.42 6.83
C THR A 343 -25.87 -7.91 8.25
N GLY A 344 -24.86 -8.75 8.48
CA GLY A 344 -24.51 -9.21 9.82
C GLY A 344 -23.22 -9.98 9.88
N SER A 345 -22.79 -10.32 11.10
CA SER A 345 -21.61 -11.16 11.32
C SER A 345 -21.69 -11.93 12.64
N ILE A 346 -20.94 -13.02 12.71
CA ILE A 346 -20.56 -13.72 13.93
C ILE A 346 -19.05 -13.68 14.03
N ILE A 347 -18.50 -13.22 15.14
CA ILE A 347 -17.08 -13.20 15.41
C ILE A 347 -16.82 -14.00 16.70
N THR A 348 -15.89 -14.95 16.64
CA THR A 348 -15.47 -15.71 17.81
C THR A 348 -14.27 -15.01 18.46
N VAL A 349 -14.41 -14.64 19.74
CA VAL A 349 -13.31 -14.06 20.51
C VAL A 349 -12.29 -15.15 20.81
N LEU A 350 -11.07 -14.98 20.27
CA LEU A 350 -9.98 -15.94 20.46
C LEU A 350 -9.61 -16.02 21.95
N GLY A 351 -9.40 -17.25 22.44
CA GLY A 351 -9.06 -17.53 23.84
C GLY A 351 -10.27 -17.82 24.71
N SER A 352 -11.40 -17.12 24.58
CA SER A 352 -12.63 -17.41 25.34
C SER A 352 -13.63 -18.29 24.59
N GLY A 353 -13.56 -18.33 23.27
CA GLY A 353 -14.56 -18.98 22.41
C GLY A 353 -15.92 -18.29 22.40
N THR A 354 -16.06 -17.15 23.07
CA THR A 354 -17.32 -16.34 23.10
C THR A 354 -17.62 -15.83 21.70
N LYS A 355 -18.88 -15.97 21.27
CA LYS A 355 -19.36 -15.46 19.99
C LYS A 355 -20.02 -14.11 20.17
N LEU A 356 -19.61 -13.14 19.35
CA LEU A 356 -20.24 -11.82 19.19
C LEU A 356 -21.09 -11.86 17.94
N TYR A 357 -22.37 -11.51 18.09
CA TYR A 357 -23.34 -11.49 16.99
C TYR A 357 -23.68 -10.05 16.66
N SER A 358 -23.58 -9.67 15.39
CA SER A 358 -23.96 -8.34 14.93
C SER A 358 -24.94 -8.42 13.76
N ALA A 359 -25.89 -7.52 13.74
CA ALA A 359 -26.76 -7.27 12.61
C ALA A 359 -26.71 -5.78 12.27
N ASN A 360 -26.48 -5.46 10.98
CA ASN A 360 -26.28 -4.11 10.49
C ASN A 360 -27.57 -3.63 9.81
N SER A 361 -28.17 -2.54 10.32
CA SER A 361 -29.28 -1.89 9.63
C SER A 361 -28.75 -1.09 8.45
N VAL A 362 -29.32 -1.30 7.27
CA VAL A 362 -29.02 -0.52 6.06
C VAL A 362 -30.15 0.48 5.84
N SER A 363 -29.88 1.79 6.03
CA SER A 363 -30.84 2.86 5.77
C SER A 363 -30.55 3.54 4.44
N TYR A 364 -31.56 3.64 3.57
CA TYR A 364 -31.48 4.36 2.30
C TYR A 364 -31.35 5.88 2.44
N THR A 365 -31.79 6.44 3.57
CA THR A 365 -31.80 7.88 3.80
C THR A 365 -30.43 8.49 4.02
N HIS A 366 -29.44 7.71 4.47
CA HIS A 366 -28.07 8.20 4.68
C HIS A 366 -27.16 8.13 3.43
N LEU A 367 -27.63 7.53 2.33
CA LEU A 367 -26.82 7.31 1.12
C LEU A 367 -26.97 8.40 0.06
N ARG A 368 -27.90 9.35 0.25
CA ARG A 368 -28.06 10.52 -0.64
C ARG A 368 -27.35 11.78 -0.15
N ALA A 369 -26.60 11.71 0.94
CA ALA A 369 -25.96 12.87 1.58
C ALA A 369 -24.41 12.86 1.49
N HIS A 370 -23.83 12.05 0.60
CA HIS A 370 -22.39 12.10 0.29
C HIS A 370 -22.14 12.02 -1.22
#